data_9b18debf842320137f5589853ef878b3
#
_entry.id   9b18debf842320137f5589853ef878b3
#
_cell.length_a   1.000
_cell.length_b   1.000
_cell.length_c   1.000
_cell.angle_alpha   90.00
_cell.angle_beta   90.00
_cell.angle_gamma   90.00
#
_symmetry.space_group_name_H-M   'P 1'
#
loop_
_entity.id
_entity.type
_entity.pdbx_description
1 polymer ?
#
loop_
_entity_poly.entity_id
_entity_poly.type
_entity_poly.pdbx_seq_one_letter_code
_entity_poly.pdbx_strand_id
1 'polypeptide(L)'
;MDKYEYRLKAEQIEKLVKKKEYQTAVKISDTIDWRRVKNLNMLYIVADLYEAVERYEDCMEILNIAYDRAPVGRMLLYKMTEIATRTHNFEEAIKLYREFIKAAPHDQSRYILK
;
A
#
# COMPACT_ATOMS: atom_id res chain seq x y z
N MET A 1 -19.23 7.55 7.97
CA MET A 1 -18.69 8.54 6.99
C MET A 1 -19.42 8.37 5.66
N ASP A 2 -20.01 9.42 5.14
CA ASP A 2 -20.69 9.38 3.85
C ASP A 2 -19.72 9.61 2.68
N LYS A 3 -20.22 9.43 1.45
CA LYS A 3 -19.40 9.57 0.25
C LYS A 3 -18.82 10.96 0.07
N TYR A 4 -19.57 11.98 0.46
CA TYR A 4 -19.15 13.38 0.31
C TYR A 4 -17.99 13.68 1.26
N GLU A 5 -18.12 13.29 2.52
CA GLU A 5 -17.08 13.47 3.51
C GLU A 5 -15.80 12.74 3.13
N TYR A 6 -15.93 11.49 2.67
CA TYR A 6 -14.78 10.71 2.20
C TYR A 6 -14.09 11.41 1.04
N ARG A 7 -14.86 11.90 0.06
CA ARG A 7 -14.29 12.58 -1.11
C ARG A 7 -13.47 13.79 -0.72
N LEU A 8 -14.00 14.62 0.17
CA LEU A 8 -13.27 15.79 0.65
C LEU A 8 -11.97 15.43 1.33
N LYS A 9 -12.00 14.41 2.19
CA LYS A 9 -10.81 13.94 2.89
C LYS A 9 -9.78 13.37 1.92
N ALA A 10 -10.22 12.59 0.94
CA ALA A 10 -9.33 12.02 -0.07
C ALA A 10 -8.63 13.11 -0.88
N GLU A 11 -9.38 14.14 -1.29
CA GLU A 11 -8.81 15.26 -2.02
C GLU A 11 -7.77 16.01 -1.18
N GLN A 12 -8.06 16.20 0.11
CA GLN A 12 -7.13 16.85 1.02
C GLN A 12 -5.84 16.04 1.17
N ILE A 13 -5.97 14.72 1.31
CA ILE A 13 -4.80 13.83 1.42
C ILE A 13 -3.94 13.95 0.16
N GLU A 14 -4.55 13.89 -1.02
CA GLU A 14 -3.80 13.99 -2.27
C GLU A 14 -3.04 15.33 -2.37
N LYS A 15 -3.68 16.43 -2.00
CA LYS A 15 -3.05 17.75 -2.03
C LYS A 15 -1.87 17.81 -1.06
N LEU A 16 -2.06 17.29 0.15
CA LEU A 16 -1.03 17.32 1.19
C LEU A 16 0.16 16.45 0.80
N VAL A 17 -0.11 15.28 0.21
CA VAL A 17 0.96 14.39 -0.27
C VAL A 17 1.78 15.06 -1.36
N LYS A 18 1.13 15.76 -2.30
CA LYS A 18 1.83 16.50 -3.34
C LYS A 18 2.74 17.59 -2.77
N LYS A 19 2.33 18.20 -1.67
CA LYS A 19 3.10 19.24 -0.96
C LYS A 19 4.11 18.63 0.02
N LYS A 20 4.15 17.31 0.13
CA LYS A 20 5.00 16.57 1.06
C LYS A 20 4.70 16.90 2.53
N GLU A 21 3.47 17.30 2.82
CA GLU A 21 3.00 17.55 4.18
C GLU A 21 2.41 16.25 4.77
N TYR A 22 3.27 15.25 4.93
CA TYR A 22 2.87 13.89 5.26
C TYR A 22 2.23 13.75 6.64
N GLN A 23 2.73 14.47 7.62
CA GLN A 23 2.20 14.36 8.99
C GLN A 23 0.74 14.82 9.07
N THR A 24 0.41 15.91 8.38
CA THR A 24 -0.97 16.38 8.31
C THR A 24 -1.85 15.43 7.54
N ALA A 25 -1.35 14.90 6.42
CA ALA A 25 -2.09 13.93 5.61
C ALA A 25 -2.40 12.67 6.40
N VAL A 26 -1.45 12.17 7.20
CA VAL A 26 -1.64 10.97 8.03
C VAL A 26 -2.77 11.17 9.04
N LYS A 27 -2.86 12.33 9.65
CA LYS A 27 -3.94 12.61 10.61
C LYS A 27 -5.31 12.48 9.96
N ILE A 28 -5.45 12.95 8.75
CA ILE A 28 -6.70 12.82 8.00
C ILE A 28 -6.93 11.35 7.62
N SER A 29 -5.89 10.68 7.12
CA SER A 29 -5.96 9.28 6.73
C SER A 29 -6.39 8.37 7.88
N ASP A 30 -5.94 8.65 9.09
CA ASP A 30 -6.26 7.85 10.28
C ASP A 30 -7.75 7.89 10.63
N THR A 31 -8.50 8.85 10.09
CA THR A 31 -9.95 8.96 10.34
C THR A 31 -10.78 8.17 9.33
N ILE A 32 -10.18 7.56 8.33
CA ILE A 32 -10.87 6.85 7.25
C ILE A 32 -10.76 5.34 7.46
N ASP A 33 -11.88 4.63 7.29
CA ASP A 33 -11.88 3.18 7.27
C ASP A 33 -11.55 2.69 5.86
N TRP A 34 -10.27 2.41 5.62
CA TRP A 34 -9.77 2.06 4.31
C TRP A 34 -10.29 0.71 3.79
N ARG A 35 -10.77 -0.16 4.67
CA ARG A 35 -11.36 -1.44 4.27
C ARG A 35 -12.63 -1.24 3.44
N ARG A 36 -13.27 -0.09 3.55
CA ARG A 36 -14.46 0.26 2.80
C ARG A 36 -14.15 0.96 1.48
N VAL A 37 -12.91 1.32 1.27
CA VAL A 37 -12.48 2.05 0.06
C VAL A 37 -12.18 1.07 -1.05
N LYS A 38 -12.76 1.29 -2.23
CA LYS A 38 -12.59 0.42 -3.39
C LYS A 38 -11.61 0.97 -4.42
N ASN A 39 -11.28 2.25 -4.35
CA ASN A 39 -10.39 2.90 -5.31
C ASN A 39 -8.94 2.49 -5.05
N LEU A 40 -8.40 1.65 -5.93
CA LEU A 40 -7.03 1.14 -5.80
C LEU A 40 -5.99 2.26 -5.83
N ASN A 41 -6.19 3.26 -6.69
CA ASN A 41 -5.25 4.37 -6.79
C ASN A 41 -5.11 5.10 -5.46
N MET A 42 -6.23 5.33 -4.78
CA MET A 42 -6.21 5.99 -3.48
C MET A 42 -5.55 5.11 -2.42
N LEU A 43 -5.77 3.80 -2.45
CA LEU A 43 -5.10 2.87 -1.55
C LEU A 43 -3.58 2.91 -1.74
N TYR A 44 -3.11 2.97 -2.99
CA TYR A 44 -1.68 3.10 -3.26
C TYR A 44 -1.11 4.42 -2.75
N ILE A 45 -1.82 5.52 -2.93
CA ILE A 45 -1.40 6.83 -2.43
C ILE A 45 -1.23 6.78 -0.90
N VAL A 46 -2.18 6.17 -0.21
CA VAL A 46 -2.16 6.10 1.25
C VAL A 46 -1.09 5.13 1.74
N ALA A 47 -0.85 4.04 1.03
CA ALA A 47 0.24 3.13 1.37
C ALA A 47 1.58 3.87 1.29
N ASP A 48 1.79 4.63 0.22
CA ASP A 48 3.01 5.43 0.07
C ASP A 48 3.13 6.49 1.17
N LEU A 49 2.00 7.07 1.56
CA LEU A 49 1.96 8.04 2.65
C LEU A 49 2.43 7.42 3.97
N TYR A 50 1.89 6.25 4.34
CA TYR A 50 2.30 5.58 5.57
C TYR A 50 3.77 5.15 5.52
N GLU A 51 4.25 4.72 4.36
CA GLU A 51 5.66 4.40 4.18
C GLU A 51 6.54 5.64 4.41
N ALA A 52 6.13 6.78 3.88
CA ALA A 52 6.89 8.04 3.99
C ALA A 52 7.06 8.48 5.44
N VAL A 53 6.09 8.17 6.30
CA VAL A 53 6.17 8.49 7.74
C VAL A 53 6.65 7.30 8.57
N GLU A 54 7.13 6.26 7.91
CA GLU A 54 7.69 5.06 8.54
C GLU A 54 6.69 4.27 9.39
N ARG A 55 5.40 4.41 9.08
CA ARG A 55 4.36 3.60 9.71
C ARG A 55 4.14 2.34 8.86
N TYR A 56 5.09 1.43 8.90
CA TYR A 56 5.14 0.28 8.00
C TYR A 56 4.01 -0.73 8.24
N GLU A 57 3.57 -0.89 9.47
CA GLU A 57 2.43 -1.79 9.76
C GLU A 57 1.16 -1.30 9.09
N ASP A 58 0.90 0.01 9.16
CA ASP A 58 -0.26 0.62 8.51
C ASP A 58 -0.11 0.55 6.99
N CYS A 59 1.09 0.78 6.48
CA CYS A 59 1.37 0.63 5.06
C CYS A 59 1.04 -0.79 4.58
N MET A 60 1.49 -1.80 5.31
CA MET A 60 1.23 -3.20 4.96
C MET A 60 -0.26 -3.52 5.03
N GLU A 61 -0.98 -2.99 6.01
CA GLU A 61 -2.43 -3.18 6.10
C GLU A 61 -3.14 -2.65 4.87
N ILE A 62 -2.78 -1.43 4.43
CA ILE A 62 -3.37 -0.83 3.23
C ILE A 62 -3.03 -1.65 1.99
N LEU A 63 -1.78 -2.13 1.87
CA LEU A 63 -1.38 -2.96 0.74
C LEU A 63 -2.14 -4.29 0.73
N ASN A 64 -2.41 -4.88 1.89
CA ASN A 64 -3.22 -6.10 1.98
C ASN A 64 -4.65 -5.85 1.51
N ILE A 65 -5.23 -4.72 1.87
CA ILE A 65 -6.57 -4.33 1.40
C ILE A 65 -6.56 -4.22 -0.13
N ALA A 66 -5.55 -3.56 -0.69
CA ALA A 66 -5.42 -3.40 -2.14
C ALA A 66 -5.25 -4.75 -2.83
N TYR A 67 -4.45 -5.64 -2.24
CA TYR A 67 -4.24 -6.98 -2.79
C TYR A 67 -5.54 -7.79 -2.82
N ASP A 68 -6.35 -7.69 -1.77
CA ASP A 68 -7.65 -8.38 -1.72
C ASP A 68 -8.59 -7.88 -2.81
N ARG A 69 -8.48 -6.60 -3.19
CA ARG A 69 -9.29 -6.02 -4.26
C ARG A 69 -8.80 -6.44 -5.65
N ALA A 70 -7.48 -6.60 -5.81
CA ALA A 70 -6.87 -6.92 -7.10
C ALA A 70 -5.70 -7.90 -6.89
N PRO A 71 -5.99 -9.17 -6.62
CA PRO A 71 -4.95 -10.15 -6.26
C PRO A 71 -3.98 -10.50 -7.39
N VAL A 72 -4.24 -10.04 -8.60
CA VAL A 72 -3.34 -10.28 -9.74
C VAL A 72 -2.26 -9.20 -9.88
N GLY A 73 -2.21 -8.24 -8.99
CA GLY A 73 -1.25 -7.14 -9.06
C GLY A 73 0.14 -7.55 -8.60
N ARG A 74 1.00 -7.92 -9.56
CA ARG A 74 2.37 -8.35 -9.26
C ARG A 74 3.20 -7.28 -8.57
N MET A 75 3.07 -6.03 -9.00
CA MET A 75 3.83 -4.94 -8.40
C MET A 75 3.43 -4.71 -6.96
N LEU A 76 2.17 -5.00 -6.64
CA LEU A 76 1.68 -4.91 -5.27
C LEU A 76 2.37 -5.94 -4.37
N LEU A 77 2.49 -7.18 -4.84
CA LEU A 77 3.21 -8.22 -4.09
C LEU A 77 4.67 -7.87 -3.87
N TYR A 78 5.30 -7.29 -4.90
CA TYR A 78 6.68 -6.84 -4.79
C TYR A 78 6.83 -5.75 -3.72
N LYS A 79 5.91 -4.79 -3.72
CA LYS A 79 5.90 -3.70 -2.74
C LYS A 79 5.71 -4.25 -1.32
N MET A 80 4.79 -5.20 -1.15
CA MET A 80 4.55 -5.84 0.14
C MET A 80 5.80 -6.57 0.65
N THR A 81 6.49 -7.26 -0.27
CA THR A 81 7.75 -7.94 0.07
C THR A 81 8.80 -6.95 0.55
N GLU A 82 8.91 -5.82 -0.15
CA GLU A 82 9.85 -4.77 0.21
C GLU A 82 9.57 -4.23 1.63
N ILE A 83 8.30 -3.95 1.92
CA ILE A 83 7.91 -3.43 3.24
C ILE A 83 8.17 -4.48 4.33
N ALA A 84 7.81 -5.73 4.07
CA ALA A 84 8.07 -6.81 5.04
C ALA A 84 9.56 -6.96 5.33
N THR A 85 10.39 -6.81 4.31
CA THR A 85 11.85 -6.86 4.48
C THR A 85 12.36 -5.71 5.33
N ARG A 86 11.85 -4.50 5.10
CA ARG A 86 12.23 -3.32 5.90
C ARG A 86 11.86 -3.44 7.37
N THR A 87 10.77 -4.13 7.66
CA THR A 87 10.32 -4.33 9.04
C THR A 87 10.95 -5.56 9.68
N HIS A 88 11.91 -6.20 9.00
CA HIS A 88 12.58 -7.41 9.44
C HIS A 88 11.64 -8.60 9.63
N ASN A 89 10.49 -8.58 8.97
CA ASN A 89 9.56 -9.70 8.97
C ASN A 89 9.91 -10.64 7.81
N PHE A 90 10.99 -11.39 7.97
CA PHE A 90 11.55 -12.19 6.88
C PHE A 90 10.67 -13.36 6.48
N GLU A 91 9.94 -13.95 7.41
CA GLU A 91 9.01 -15.03 7.08
C GLU A 91 7.92 -14.55 6.14
N GLU A 92 7.31 -13.40 6.45
CA GLU A 92 6.30 -12.79 5.60
C GLU A 92 6.90 -12.38 4.26
N ALA A 93 8.11 -11.84 4.26
CA ALA A 93 8.79 -11.43 3.02
C ALA A 93 9.02 -12.63 2.09
N ILE A 94 9.46 -13.77 2.63
CA ILE A 94 9.69 -14.99 1.85
C ILE A 94 8.37 -15.48 1.27
N LYS A 95 7.31 -15.50 2.07
CA LYS A 95 5.98 -15.96 1.63
C LYS A 95 5.47 -15.09 0.48
N LEU A 96 5.55 -13.77 0.63
CA LEU A 96 5.10 -12.82 -0.38
C LEU A 96 5.93 -12.92 -1.66
N TYR A 97 7.23 -13.11 -1.53
CA TYR A 97 8.10 -13.27 -2.68
C TYR A 97 7.74 -14.53 -3.48
N ARG A 98 7.43 -15.62 -2.80
CA ARG A 98 6.99 -16.85 -3.45
C ARG A 98 5.69 -16.66 -4.21
N GLU A 99 4.75 -15.92 -3.64
CA GLU A 99 3.48 -15.59 -4.30
C GLU A 99 3.73 -14.72 -5.53
N PHE A 100 4.64 -13.76 -5.42
CA PHE A 100 5.04 -12.90 -6.53
C PHE A 100 5.58 -13.72 -7.71
N ILE A 101 6.46 -14.67 -7.44
CA ILE A 101 7.03 -15.55 -8.45
C ILE A 101 5.93 -16.38 -9.13
N LYS A 102 5.00 -16.93 -8.36
CA LYS A 102 3.89 -17.72 -8.90
C LYS A 102 2.98 -16.90 -9.80
N ALA A 103 2.75 -15.64 -9.43
CA ALA A 103 1.85 -14.76 -10.17
C ALA A 103 2.43 -14.32 -11.51
N ALA A 104 3.75 -14.43 -11.69
CA ALA A 104 4.43 -13.92 -12.87
C ALA A 104 5.48 -14.91 -13.41
N PRO A 105 5.08 -16.14 -13.72
CA PRO A 105 6.06 -17.18 -14.10
C PRO A 105 6.83 -16.85 -15.38
N HIS A 106 6.26 -16.08 -16.29
CA HIS A 106 6.91 -15.74 -17.56
C HIS A 106 7.86 -14.57 -17.47
N ASP A 107 7.76 -13.78 -16.39
CA ASP A 107 8.53 -12.56 -16.20
C ASP A 107 9.49 -12.64 -15.03
N GLN A 108 9.71 -13.83 -14.50
CA GLN A 108 10.54 -14.01 -13.29
C GLN A 108 11.92 -13.40 -13.42
N SER A 109 12.53 -13.50 -14.60
CA SER A 109 13.89 -12.99 -14.82
C SER A 109 14.00 -11.47 -14.59
N ARG A 110 12.90 -10.74 -14.74
CA ARG A 110 12.88 -9.28 -14.53
C ARG A 110 12.97 -8.90 -13.06
N TYR A 111 12.50 -9.77 -12.18
CA TYR A 111 12.25 -9.44 -10.78
C TYR A 111 13.09 -10.25 -9.81
N ILE A 112 13.82 -11.25 -10.30
CA ILE A 112 14.69 -12.03 -9.43
C ILE A 112 15.83 -11.17 -8.95
N LEU A 113 15.97 -11.07 -7.64
CA LEU A 113 17.06 -10.34 -7.02
C LEU A 113 18.33 -11.17 -7.12
N LYS A 114 19.33 -10.59 -7.73
CA LYS A 114 20.63 -11.26 -7.88
C LYS A 114 21.54 -10.90 -6.72
#